data_350ad6a949841be2c11ccec9725eeecc
#
_entry.id   350ad6a949841be2c11ccec9725eeecc
#
_cell.length_a   1.000
_cell.length_b   1.000
_cell.length_c   1.000
_cell.angle_alpha   90.00
_cell.angle_beta   90.00
_cell.angle_gamma   90.00
#
_symmetry.space_group_name_H-M   'P 1'
#
loop_
_entity.id
_entity.type
_entity.pdbx_description
1 polymer ?
#
loop_
_entity_poly.entity_id
_entity_poly.type
_entity_poly.pdbx_seq_one_letter_code
_entity_poly.pdbx_strand_id
1 'polypeptide(L)'
;DTIEMNRNFKSDDCSCSTLIPFSGTEIRKLAESQGLITPDVICNKSHFNALGAMDMPQWRMAEVEKLRKTFNMYVKFPKNRWPEIKKAEDDPEIHQKLSAEFIDTFWSDKDEDLREAAKGLF
;
A
#
# COMPACT_ATOMS: atom_id res chain seq x y z
N ASP A 1 -10.65 7.43 6.85
CA ASP A 1 -10.24 8.85 6.95
C ASP A 1 -9.09 9.17 5.98
N THR A 2 -7.96 8.45 6.00
CA THR A 2 -6.79 8.72 5.12
C THR A 2 -7.16 8.63 3.63
N ILE A 3 -7.92 7.64 3.21
CA ILE A 3 -8.39 7.50 1.82
C ILE A 3 -9.24 8.71 1.43
N GLU A 4 -10.22 9.10 2.25
CA GLU A 4 -11.07 10.25 1.98
C GLU A 4 -10.28 11.55 1.90
N MET A 5 -9.32 11.73 2.80
CA MET A 5 -8.43 12.88 2.76
C MET A 5 -7.66 12.95 1.43
N ASN A 6 -7.09 11.82 1.00
CA ASN A 6 -6.35 11.76 -0.26
C ASN A 6 -7.24 11.94 -1.50
N ARG A 7 -8.51 11.53 -1.45
CA ARG A 7 -9.48 11.79 -2.52
C ARG A 7 -9.75 13.28 -2.73
N ASN A 8 -9.65 14.08 -1.67
CA ASN A 8 -9.83 15.54 -1.75
C ASN A 8 -8.61 16.25 -2.34
N PHE A 9 -7.42 15.65 -2.30
CA PHE A 9 -6.27 16.15 -3.02
C PHE A 9 -6.36 15.70 -4.48
N LYS A 10 -6.38 16.66 -5.39
CA LYS A 10 -6.34 16.39 -6.84
C LYS A 10 -4.91 16.11 -7.30
N SER A 11 -4.24 15.12 -6.68
CA SER A 11 -2.90 14.74 -7.10
C SER A 11 -2.95 13.78 -8.29
N ASP A 12 -1.93 13.84 -9.13
CA ASP A 12 -1.81 12.97 -10.30
C ASP A 12 -1.55 11.53 -9.87
N ASP A 13 -0.79 11.35 -8.80
CA ASP A 13 -0.46 10.04 -8.23
C ASP A 13 -0.53 10.05 -6.70
N CYS A 14 -0.73 8.89 -6.12
CA CYS A 14 -0.69 8.68 -4.67
C CYS A 14 -0.18 7.28 -4.36
N SER A 15 0.58 7.16 -3.29
CA SER A 15 1.06 5.89 -2.78
C SER A 15 1.03 5.86 -1.27
N CYS A 16 1.02 4.69 -0.69
CA CYS A 16 1.24 4.50 0.73
C CYS A 16 2.30 3.42 0.95
N SER A 17 3.03 3.55 2.02
CA SER A 17 4.04 2.60 2.44
C SER A 17 3.75 2.13 3.86
N THR A 18 4.15 0.92 4.17
CA THR A 18 4.11 0.41 5.54
C THR A 18 5.16 1.13 6.38
N LEU A 19 4.80 1.50 7.60
CA LEU A 19 5.74 2.09 8.54
C LEU A 19 6.81 1.06 8.93
N ILE A 20 8.07 1.44 8.77
CA ILE A 20 9.23 0.63 9.14
C ILE A 20 10.01 1.34 10.23
N PRO A 21 10.04 0.80 11.47
CA PRO A 21 10.77 1.40 12.58
C PRO A 21 12.26 1.05 12.49
N PHE A 22 13.04 1.92 11.87
CA PHE A 22 14.48 1.74 11.76
C PHE A 22 15.18 1.89 13.11
N SER A 23 16.23 1.09 13.33
CA SER A 23 17.05 1.14 14.53
C SER A 23 17.61 2.57 14.78
N GLY A 24 17.62 2.99 16.02
CA GLY A 24 18.09 4.31 16.44
C GLY A 24 17.06 5.45 16.36
N THR A 25 15.88 5.19 15.84
CA THR A 25 14.78 6.18 15.77
C THR A 25 13.89 6.12 17.01
N GLU A 26 13.25 7.24 17.35
CA GLU A 26 12.28 7.30 18.47
C GLU A 26 11.07 6.38 18.22
N ILE A 27 10.62 6.28 16.97
CA ILE A 27 9.51 5.38 16.63
C ILE A 27 9.90 3.90 16.87
N ARG A 28 11.16 3.53 16.66
CA ARG A 28 11.68 2.20 16.98
C ARG A 28 11.64 1.93 18.47
N LYS A 29 12.11 2.88 19.29
CA LYS A 29 12.08 2.77 20.76
C LYS A 29 10.64 2.62 21.27
N LEU A 30 9.72 3.40 20.73
CA LEU A 30 8.30 3.30 21.06
C LEU A 30 7.74 1.94 20.71
N ALA A 31 8.01 1.43 19.50
CA ALA A 31 7.54 0.12 19.06
C ALA A 31 8.06 -1.02 19.93
N GLU A 32 9.33 -0.98 20.31
CA GLU A 32 9.94 -1.96 21.23
C GLU A 32 9.31 -1.88 22.63
N SER A 33 9.11 -0.68 23.17
CA SER A 33 8.52 -0.47 24.49
C SER A 33 7.08 -0.97 24.57
N GLN A 34 6.36 -0.96 23.46
CA GLN A 34 4.98 -1.48 23.37
C GLN A 34 4.90 -2.96 22.96
N GLY A 35 6.05 -3.62 22.77
CA GLY A 35 6.10 -5.02 22.37
C GLY A 35 5.62 -5.29 20.94
N LEU A 36 5.59 -4.27 20.08
CA LEU A 36 5.15 -4.38 18.69
C LEU A 36 6.26 -4.94 17.78
N ILE A 37 7.48 -4.87 18.22
CA ILE A 37 8.66 -5.39 17.52
C ILE A 37 9.68 -5.84 18.57
N THR A 38 10.41 -6.92 18.29
CA THR A 38 11.49 -7.39 19.17
C THR A 38 12.80 -6.69 18.83
N PRO A 39 13.69 -6.46 19.83
CA PRO A 39 14.96 -5.72 19.62
C PRO A 39 15.89 -6.36 18.59
N ASP A 40 15.82 -7.66 18.39
CA ASP A 40 16.64 -8.43 17.43
C ASP A 40 16.21 -8.28 15.97
N VAL A 41 15.02 -7.73 15.70
CA VAL A 41 14.53 -7.52 14.33
C VAL A 41 15.33 -6.38 13.68
N ILE A 42 16.00 -6.69 12.58
CA ILE A 42 16.75 -5.72 11.78
C ILE A 42 15.89 -5.24 10.62
N CYS A 43 15.53 -3.96 10.67
CA CYS A 43 14.87 -3.31 9.55
C CYS A 43 15.91 -2.74 8.59
N ASN A 44 15.87 -3.15 7.35
CA ASN A 44 16.79 -2.69 6.29
C ASN A 44 16.01 -2.31 5.01
N LYS A 45 16.73 -1.92 3.98
CA LYS A 45 16.12 -1.51 2.71
C LYS A 45 15.25 -2.58 2.05
N SER A 46 15.49 -3.86 2.30
CA SER A 46 14.67 -4.94 1.75
C SER A 46 13.25 -4.97 2.31
N HIS A 47 13.05 -4.41 3.49
CA HIS A 47 11.72 -4.28 4.09
C HIS A 47 10.89 -3.14 3.47
N PHE A 48 11.52 -2.26 2.70
CA PHE A 48 10.84 -1.08 2.14
C PHE A 48 9.70 -1.44 1.18
N ASN A 49 9.83 -2.56 0.48
CA ASN A 49 8.81 -3.10 -0.43
C ASN A 49 8.26 -4.46 0.03
N ALA A 50 8.64 -4.90 1.22
CA ALA A 50 8.20 -6.16 1.81
C ALA A 50 7.12 -5.94 2.87
N LEU A 51 6.67 -7.02 3.45
CA LEU A 51 5.81 -7.01 4.63
C LEU A 51 6.45 -6.15 5.73
N GLY A 52 5.66 -5.31 6.36
CA GLY A 52 6.14 -4.49 7.47
C GLY A 52 6.64 -5.34 8.64
N ALA A 53 7.45 -4.71 9.50
CA ALA A 53 8.11 -5.40 10.59
C ALA A 53 7.28 -5.46 11.88
N MET A 54 6.09 -4.87 11.92
CA MET A 54 5.26 -4.78 13.12
C MET A 54 3.87 -5.36 12.89
N ASP A 55 3.40 -6.17 13.83
CA ASP A 55 2.00 -6.55 13.96
C ASP A 55 1.33 -5.66 15.02
N MET A 56 0.34 -4.91 14.60
CA MET A 56 -0.44 -4.06 15.50
C MET A 56 -1.59 -4.85 16.10
N PRO A 57 -1.92 -4.65 17.40
CA PRO A 57 -3.05 -5.35 18.03
C PRO A 57 -4.38 -5.11 17.33
N GLN A 58 -4.56 -3.91 16.76
CA GLN A 58 -5.78 -3.48 16.09
C GLN A 58 -5.85 -3.91 14.63
N TRP A 59 -4.70 -4.24 14.02
CA TRP A 59 -4.63 -4.46 12.58
C TRP A 59 -3.44 -5.33 12.20
N ARG A 60 -3.70 -6.52 11.73
CA ARG A 60 -2.65 -7.46 11.34
C ARG A 60 -1.93 -6.99 10.09
N MET A 61 -0.64 -7.27 10.01
CA MET A 61 0.21 -6.90 8.87
C MET A 61 -0.36 -7.38 7.53
N ALA A 62 -0.92 -8.59 7.48
CA ALA A 62 -1.54 -9.11 6.27
C ALA A 62 -2.69 -8.22 5.74
N GLU A 63 -3.50 -7.67 6.64
CA GLU A 63 -4.59 -6.75 6.28
C GLU A 63 -4.05 -5.40 5.82
N VAL A 64 -3.00 -4.91 6.47
CA VAL A 64 -2.31 -3.67 6.08
C VAL A 64 -1.75 -3.80 4.66
N GLU A 65 -1.12 -4.93 4.33
CA GLU A 65 -0.57 -5.18 3.00
C GLU A 65 -1.65 -5.25 1.91
N LYS A 66 -2.78 -5.87 2.19
CA LYS A 66 -3.92 -5.87 1.26
C LYS A 66 -4.37 -4.44 0.93
N LEU A 67 -4.56 -3.63 1.97
CA LEU A 67 -4.98 -2.24 1.79
C LEU A 67 -3.88 -1.39 1.13
N ARG A 68 -2.62 -1.63 1.44
CA ARG A 68 -1.50 -0.94 0.78
C ARG A 68 -1.53 -1.13 -0.74
N LYS A 69 -1.73 -2.36 -1.19
CA LYS A 69 -1.79 -2.71 -2.61
C LYS A 69 -2.99 -2.10 -3.34
N THR A 70 -4.09 -1.90 -2.64
CA THR A 70 -5.33 -1.36 -3.21
C THR A 70 -5.57 0.12 -2.89
N PHE A 71 -4.69 0.75 -2.13
CA PHE A 71 -4.85 2.12 -1.65
C PHE A 71 -5.12 3.11 -2.79
N ASN A 72 -4.30 3.08 -3.84
CA ASN A 72 -4.46 3.96 -5.00
C ASN A 72 -5.81 3.77 -5.69
N MET A 73 -6.28 2.54 -5.78
CA MET A 73 -7.58 2.21 -6.37
C MET A 73 -8.72 2.83 -5.57
N TYR A 74 -8.68 2.74 -4.23
CA TYR A 74 -9.67 3.38 -3.37
C TYR A 74 -9.66 4.90 -3.48
N VAL A 75 -8.48 5.50 -3.70
CA VAL A 75 -8.36 6.95 -3.86
C VAL A 75 -8.88 7.42 -5.20
N LYS A 76 -8.51 6.77 -6.29
CA LYS A 76 -8.74 7.24 -7.66
C LYS A 76 -10.04 6.73 -8.29
N PHE A 77 -10.41 5.48 -8.08
CA PHE A 77 -11.66 4.95 -8.63
C PHE A 77 -12.89 5.56 -7.93
N PRO A 78 -14.03 5.64 -8.64
CA PRO A 78 -15.30 6.06 -8.02
C PRO A 78 -15.69 5.12 -6.88
N LYS A 79 -16.40 5.65 -5.89
CA LYS A 79 -16.83 4.86 -4.71
C LYS A 79 -17.72 3.66 -5.03
N ASN A 80 -18.46 3.72 -6.13
CA ASN A 80 -19.27 2.59 -6.60
C ASN A 80 -18.43 1.37 -7.03
N ARG A 81 -17.11 1.56 -7.26
CA ARG A 81 -16.17 0.48 -7.56
C ARG A 81 -15.52 -0.14 -6.29
N TRP A 82 -15.73 0.43 -5.12
CA TRP A 82 -15.12 -0.05 -3.87
C TRP A 82 -15.45 -1.51 -3.53
N PRO A 83 -16.68 -2.03 -3.75
CA PRO A 83 -16.95 -3.45 -3.54
C PRO A 83 -16.10 -4.38 -4.40
N GLU A 84 -15.77 -3.97 -5.63
CA GLU A 84 -14.89 -4.72 -6.53
C GLU A 84 -13.43 -4.66 -6.06
N ILE A 85 -12.98 -3.48 -5.62
CA ILE A 85 -11.64 -3.31 -5.04
C ILE A 85 -11.49 -4.16 -3.78
N LYS A 86 -12.52 -4.24 -2.94
CA LYS A 86 -12.53 -5.10 -1.76
C LYS A 86 -12.35 -6.57 -2.10
N LYS A 87 -12.94 -7.06 -3.19
CA LYS A 87 -12.70 -8.41 -3.68
C LYS A 87 -11.26 -8.60 -4.17
N ALA A 88 -10.69 -7.59 -4.81
CA ALA A 88 -9.31 -7.61 -5.28
C ALA A 88 -8.27 -7.73 -4.15
N GLU A 89 -8.62 -7.37 -2.93
CA GLU A 89 -7.74 -7.55 -1.77
C GLU A 89 -7.43 -9.03 -1.49
N ASP A 90 -8.37 -9.92 -1.82
CA ASP A 90 -8.26 -11.36 -1.57
C ASP A 90 -8.09 -12.19 -2.85
N ASP A 91 -8.31 -11.61 -4.02
CA ASP A 91 -8.26 -12.28 -5.31
C ASP A 91 -7.20 -11.65 -6.22
N PRO A 92 -6.06 -12.34 -6.44
CA PRO A 92 -4.98 -11.84 -7.28
C PRO A 92 -5.39 -11.58 -8.74
N GLU A 93 -6.32 -12.34 -9.29
CA GLU A 93 -6.77 -12.15 -10.69
C GLU A 93 -7.57 -10.85 -10.84
N ILE A 94 -8.48 -10.60 -9.89
CA ILE A 94 -9.25 -9.36 -9.84
C ILE A 94 -8.31 -8.18 -9.60
N HIS A 95 -7.34 -8.32 -8.70
CA HIS A 95 -6.34 -7.30 -8.42
C HIS A 95 -5.54 -6.95 -9.68
N GLN A 96 -5.03 -7.94 -10.40
CA GLN A 96 -4.26 -7.73 -11.62
C GLN A 96 -5.09 -7.01 -12.71
N LYS A 97 -6.35 -7.40 -12.88
CA LYS A 97 -7.27 -6.77 -13.82
C LYS A 97 -7.53 -5.31 -13.47
N LEU A 98 -7.81 -5.03 -12.20
CA LEU A 98 -8.02 -3.65 -11.73
C LEU A 98 -6.74 -2.80 -11.81
N SER A 99 -5.58 -3.39 -11.55
CA SER A 99 -4.29 -2.71 -11.69
C SER A 99 -4.03 -2.30 -13.14
N ALA A 100 -4.29 -3.18 -14.10
CA ALA A 100 -4.16 -2.86 -15.52
C ALA A 100 -5.11 -1.74 -15.93
N GLU A 101 -6.38 -1.81 -15.53
CA GLU A 101 -7.37 -0.76 -15.76
C GLU A 101 -6.94 0.58 -15.13
N PHE A 102 -6.42 0.54 -13.91
CA PHE A 102 -5.93 1.73 -13.21
C PHE A 102 -4.82 2.44 -14.00
N ILE A 103 -3.83 1.67 -14.46
CA ILE A 103 -2.70 2.21 -15.22
C ILE A 103 -3.18 2.77 -16.56
N ASP A 104 -4.04 2.06 -17.26
CA ASP A 104 -4.56 2.52 -18.56
C ASP A 104 -5.44 3.77 -18.42
N THR A 105 -6.13 3.92 -17.30
CA THR A 105 -7.03 5.06 -17.05
C THR A 105 -6.29 6.29 -16.53
N PHE A 106 -5.43 6.11 -15.53
CA PHE A 106 -4.84 7.23 -14.78
C PHE A 106 -3.40 7.54 -15.17
N TRP A 107 -2.74 6.64 -15.89
CA TRP A 107 -1.37 6.83 -16.40
C TRP A 107 -1.34 6.91 -17.94
N SER A 108 -2.44 7.29 -18.55
CA SER A 108 -2.56 7.38 -20.01
C SER A 108 -1.58 8.36 -20.66
N ASP A 109 -1.11 9.35 -19.90
CA ASP A 109 -0.13 10.36 -20.30
C ASP A 109 1.32 9.93 -20.11
N LYS A 110 1.56 8.77 -19.47
CA LYS A 110 2.91 8.23 -19.23
C LYS A 110 3.38 7.43 -20.44
N ASP A 111 4.70 7.30 -20.52
CA ASP A 111 5.37 6.47 -21.51
C ASP A 111 4.85 5.02 -21.48
N GLU A 112 4.69 4.42 -22.65
CA GLU A 112 4.13 3.07 -22.79
C GLU A 112 4.98 2.01 -22.10
N ASP A 113 6.32 2.10 -22.21
CA ASP A 113 7.22 1.17 -21.55
C ASP A 113 7.10 1.26 -20.03
N LEU A 114 6.93 2.47 -19.48
CA LEU A 114 6.71 2.69 -18.07
C LEU A 114 5.37 2.11 -17.60
N ARG A 115 4.33 2.26 -18.41
CA ARG A 115 3.00 1.70 -18.10
C ARG A 115 3.01 0.17 -18.08
N GLU A 116 3.64 -0.46 -19.06
CA GLU A 116 3.76 -1.93 -19.11
C GLU A 116 4.61 -2.46 -17.95
N ALA A 117 5.71 -1.81 -17.62
CA ALA A 117 6.51 -2.16 -16.45
C ALA A 117 5.72 -2.04 -15.14
N ALA A 118 4.90 -1.01 -14.99
CA ALA A 118 4.07 -0.79 -13.81
C ALA A 118 2.99 -1.87 -13.62
N LYS A 119 2.40 -2.39 -14.70
CA LYS A 119 1.43 -3.49 -14.64
C LYS A 119 1.98 -4.76 -14.02
N GLY A 120 3.30 -4.98 -14.09
CA GLY A 120 3.97 -6.11 -13.45
C GLY A 120 4.36 -5.87 -11.98
N LEU A 121 4.31 -4.62 -11.49
CA LEU A 121 4.75 -4.22 -10.14
C LEU A 121 3.60 -4.09 -9.13
N PHE A 122 2.39 -3.88 -9.58
CA PHE A 122 1.19 -3.71 -8.73
C PHE A 122 0.46 -5.01 -8.47
#